data_73963fedf93e6dc98e37d1ff7179940a
#
_entry.id   73963fedf93e6dc98e37d1ff7179940a
#
_cell.length_a   1.000
_cell.length_b   1.000
_cell.length_c   1.000
_cell.angle_alpha   90.00
_cell.angle_beta   90.00
_cell.angle_gamma   90.00
#
_symmetry.space_group_name_H-M   'P 1'
#
loop_
_entity.id
_entity.type
_entity.pdbx_description
1 polymer ?
#
loop_
_entity_poly.entity_id
_entity_poly.type
_entity_poly.pdbx_seq_one_letter_code
_entity_poly.pdbx_strand_id
1 'polypeptide(L)'
;MNKILCSLEEWDTIFDYFRPNGSSKTWYIKELKRLSRPLMWGEWNLFTESGEMFDKGMMMGQITPKHSDKIEYVSYNEIFGRNHLYIINVYSYSFFSDNLDIGFNCVSENYLNDIREGKSKIVMLFLYEGYSGSKGNYDLEIIEKWRVDANLPVNSIYYVSGNLLCKQIVEEKNLGYQGRPIQYFEPWNKYNENTIIDFKPVNEKNLYLTYNRNPRHHRVQLILNLLKHNIFDRGLISLSELVYKTPEDANVEHVDFLKNNAPFVISEGCDLFFNMCCNITKEDYEKTFISMVTETLVDEGTLFISEKIWKPIMVGHPFIVYGNLGTLKFLKSMGYRTFDKWINEEYDNEPDSGKRCNMITEELVKLSTKTVEELKLIRSEMNEVCDYNQKWYKKLYDEKYGGIDINGDLTKIFEEVWNELKNKNG
;
A
#
# COMPACT_ATOMS: atom_id res chain seq x y z
N MET A 1 19.67 -10.50 26.06
CA MET A 1 19.88 -9.39 25.10
C MET A 1 19.26 -8.14 25.69
N ASN A 2 19.92 -6.99 25.59
CA ASN A 2 19.29 -5.73 25.97
C ASN A 2 18.20 -5.40 24.94
N LYS A 3 16.97 -5.19 25.38
CA LYS A 3 15.85 -4.81 24.52
C LYS A 3 16.05 -3.43 23.90
N ILE A 4 15.47 -3.21 22.72
CA ILE A 4 15.35 -1.91 22.10
C ILE A 4 14.25 -1.15 22.85
N LEU A 5 14.62 -0.03 23.45
CA LEU A 5 13.65 0.80 24.17
C LEU A 5 12.99 1.77 23.18
N CYS A 6 11.67 1.73 23.11
CA CYS A 6 10.87 2.63 22.29
C CYS A 6 9.95 3.46 23.17
N SER A 7 9.87 4.74 22.89
CA SER A 7 8.90 5.64 23.52
C SER A 7 7.93 6.19 22.48
N LEU A 8 6.74 6.47 22.95
CA LEU A 8 5.65 7.07 22.18
C LEU A 8 5.20 8.32 22.90
N GLU A 9 4.82 9.33 22.15
CA GLU A 9 4.17 10.48 22.72
C GLU A 9 2.85 10.08 23.38
N GLU A 10 2.48 10.75 24.48
CA GLU A 10 1.19 10.57 25.07
C GLU A 10 0.12 11.08 24.10
N TRP A 11 -0.56 10.15 23.44
CA TRP A 11 -1.57 10.40 22.40
C TRP A 11 -2.69 11.35 22.86
N ASP A 12 -2.91 11.48 24.18
CA ASP A 12 -3.86 12.41 24.76
C ASP A 12 -3.60 13.85 24.27
N THR A 13 -2.34 14.27 24.17
CA THR A 13 -1.97 15.62 23.76
C THR A 13 -2.20 15.85 22.26
N ILE A 14 -1.84 14.86 21.43
CA ILE A 14 -2.04 14.94 19.98
C ILE A 14 -3.51 14.91 19.62
N PHE A 15 -4.30 14.01 20.25
CA PHE A 15 -5.73 13.90 20.00
C PHE A 15 -6.53 15.10 20.49
N ASP A 16 -6.17 15.71 21.60
CA ASP A 16 -6.80 16.91 22.13
C ASP A 16 -6.66 18.10 21.17
N TYR A 17 -5.54 18.18 20.51
CA TYR A 17 -5.27 19.21 19.52
C TYR A 17 -6.14 19.06 18.26
N PHE A 18 -6.27 17.85 17.74
CA PHE A 18 -6.92 17.60 16.44
C PHE A 18 -8.43 17.37 16.49
N ARG A 19 -9.01 16.99 17.63
CA ARG A 19 -10.45 16.76 17.79
C ARG A 19 -10.97 17.22 19.15
N PRO A 20 -10.95 18.52 19.41
CA PRO A 20 -11.31 19.03 20.74
C PRO A 20 -12.75 18.72 21.18
N ASN A 21 -13.67 18.40 20.24
CA ASN A 21 -15.11 18.25 20.50
C ASN A 21 -15.71 16.90 20.05
N GLY A 22 -14.93 15.86 19.78
CA GLY A 22 -15.43 14.62 19.19
C GLY A 22 -15.69 13.49 20.20
N SER A 23 -16.87 12.91 20.18
CA SER A 23 -17.27 11.74 21.00
C SER A 23 -16.39 10.51 20.78
N SER A 24 -15.78 10.36 19.61
CA SER A 24 -14.86 9.28 19.25
C SER A 24 -13.52 9.31 20.00
N LYS A 25 -13.11 10.49 20.52
CA LYS A 25 -11.87 10.66 21.27
C LYS A 25 -11.86 9.87 22.58
N THR A 26 -12.90 10.00 23.39
CA THR A 26 -13.00 9.36 24.70
C THR A 26 -12.95 7.85 24.59
N TRP A 27 -13.56 7.29 23.55
CA TRP A 27 -13.53 5.86 23.28
C TRP A 27 -12.13 5.39 22.89
N TYR A 28 -11.47 6.09 21.99
CA TYR A 28 -10.12 5.76 21.51
C TYR A 28 -9.07 5.78 22.64
N ILE A 29 -9.06 6.82 23.46
CA ILE A 29 -8.18 6.93 24.61
C ILE A 29 -8.45 5.81 25.61
N LYS A 30 -9.73 5.46 25.83
CA LYS A 30 -10.12 4.37 26.71
C LYS A 30 -9.60 3.02 26.21
N GLU A 31 -9.63 2.77 24.90
CA GLU A 31 -9.10 1.54 24.31
C GLU A 31 -7.56 1.50 24.34
N LEU A 32 -6.88 2.60 24.05
CA LEU A 32 -5.43 2.69 24.20
C LEU A 32 -4.98 2.34 25.63
N LYS A 33 -5.67 2.90 26.63
CA LYS A 33 -5.40 2.60 28.05
C LYS A 33 -5.72 1.15 28.40
N ARG A 34 -6.79 0.56 27.85
CA ARG A 34 -7.17 -0.84 28.06
C ARG A 34 -6.13 -1.82 27.50
N LEU A 35 -5.58 -1.53 26.32
CA LEU A 35 -4.62 -2.40 25.65
C LEU A 35 -3.21 -2.26 26.25
N SER A 36 -2.93 -1.22 27.06
CA SER A 36 -1.62 -0.93 27.64
C SER A 36 -0.48 -0.94 26.62
N ARG A 37 -0.81 -0.62 25.37
CA ARG A 37 0.11 -0.60 24.24
C ARG A 37 -0.33 0.42 23.20
N PRO A 38 0.61 0.97 22.41
CA PRO A 38 0.26 1.83 21.31
C PRO A 38 -0.55 1.02 20.29
N LEU A 39 -1.71 1.54 19.87
CA LEU A 39 -2.43 0.98 18.74
C LEU A 39 -1.61 1.29 17.49
N MET A 40 -1.09 0.25 16.87
CA MET A 40 -0.52 0.33 15.54
C MET A 40 -1.69 0.26 14.54
N TRP A 41 -1.50 0.85 13.39
CA TRP A 41 -2.57 1.13 12.41
C TRP A 41 -3.52 -0.06 12.09
N GLY A 42 -3.06 -1.31 12.19
CA GLY A 42 -3.86 -2.50 11.96
C GLY A 42 -4.89 -2.85 13.04
N GLU A 43 -4.80 -2.28 14.23
CA GLU A 43 -5.74 -2.59 15.33
C GLU A 43 -7.00 -1.71 15.29
N TRP A 44 -7.01 -0.64 14.51
CA TRP A 44 -8.10 0.34 14.46
C TRP A 44 -9.37 -0.15 13.78
N ASN A 45 -9.23 -1.07 12.86
CA ASN A 45 -10.35 -1.60 12.10
C ASN A 45 -10.96 -2.86 12.74
N LEU A 46 -10.51 -3.21 13.94
CA LEU A 46 -11.01 -4.38 14.66
C LEU A 46 -12.27 -4.11 15.48
N PHE A 47 -12.72 -2.86 15.57
CA PHE A 47 -13.86 -2.49 16.42
C PHE A 47 -14.99 -1.89 15.60
N THR A 48 -16.19 -2.43 15.76
CA THR A 48 -17.43 -1.82 15.30
C THR A 48 -17.86 -0.70 16.24
N GLU A 49 -18.82 0.12 15.84
CA GLU A 49 -19.47 1.12 16.71
C GLU A 49 -20.08 0.48 17.97
N SER A 50 -20.42 -0.81 17.95
CA SER A 50 -20.90 -1.59 19.09
C SER A 50 -19.80 -2.07 20.04
N GLY A 51 -18.51 -1.88 19.70
CA GLY A 51 -17.39 -2.33 20.52
C GLY A 51 -17.07 -3.82 20.41
N GLU A 52 -17.68 -4.53 19.47
CA GLU A 52 -17.37 -5.93 19.20
C GLU A 52 -16.14 -6.04 18.28
N MET A 53 -15.22 -6.92 18.68
CA MET A 53 -14.04 -7.22 17.90
C MET A 53 -14.41 -7.99 16.64
N PHE A 54 -14.10 -7.49 15.47
CA PHE A 54 -14.18 -8.26 14.23
C PHE A 54 -13.16 -9.39 14.25
N ASP A 55 -13.60 -10.58 14.59
CA ASP A 55 -12.78 -11.80 14.75
C ASP A 55 -12.39 -12.44 13.40
N LYS A 56 -12.21 -11.71 12.36
CA LYS A 56 -11.69 -12.27 11.11
C LYS A 56 -10.81 -11.27 10.40
N GLY A 57 -9.54 -11.31 10.72
CA GLY A 57 -8.44 -11.16 9.77
C GLY A 57 -8.55 -10.08 8.69
N MET A 58 -9.37 -9.09 8.89
CA MET A 58 -9.50 -8.01 7.96
C MET A 58 -8.67 -6.84 8.42
N MET A 59 -7.80 -6.49 7.57
CA MET A 59 -6.93 -5.33 7.52
C MET A 59 -5.60 -5.46 8.23
N MET A 60 -4.63 -5.25 7.39
CA MET A 60 -3.23 -4.90 7.64
C MET A 60 -2.74 -5.45 8.96
N GLY A 61 -2.24 -6.67 8.88
CA GLY A 61 -1.86 -7.49 10.00
C GLY A 61 -1.23 -6.70 11.08
N GLN A 62 -1.59 -7.07 12.24
CA GLN A 62 -1.03 -6.53 13.46
C GLN A 62 0.43 -6.18 13.22
N ILE A 63 0.71 -4.89 13.01
CA ILE A 63 2.06 -4.38 13.10
C ILE A 63 2.42 -4.34 14.59
N THR A 64 2.16 -5.43 15.26
CA THR A 64 2.80 -5.71 16.52
C THR A 64 4.04 -6.50 16.17
N PRO A 65 5.22 -6.04 16.52
CA PRO A 65 6.41 -6.86 16.35
C PRO A 65 6.15 -8.22 16.98
N LYS A 66 6.09 -9.31 16.19
CA LYS A 66 6.07 -10.70 16.70
C LYS A 66 7.31 -11.00 17.55
N HIS A 67 8.25 -10.07 17.58
CA HIS A 67 9.47 -10.06 18.34
C HIS A 67 9.36 -9.10 19.52
N SER A 68 8.27 -9.20 20.31
CA SER A 68 8.08 -8.46 21.55
C SER A 68 9.20 -8.72 22.59
N ASP A 69 9.98 -9.78 22.39
CA ASP A 69 11.20 -10.07 23.15
C ASP A 69 12.36 -9.12 22.86
N LYS A 70 12.39 -8.50 21.67
CA LYS A 70 13.44 -7.57 21.23
C LYS A 70 13.11 -6.10 21.49
N ILE A 71 11.83 -5.74 21.56
CA ILE A 71 11.36 -4.36 21.66
C ILE A 71 10.55 -4.21 22.96
N GLU A 72 10.82 -3.14 23.68
CA GLU A 72 10.10 -2.74 24.88
C GLU A 72 9.58 -1.32 24.72
N TYR A 73 8.26 -1.16 24.77
CA TYR A 73 7.62 0.14 24.76
C TYR A 73 7.46 0.63 26.20
N VAL A 74 7.95 1.84 26.47
CA VAL A 74 7.94 2.45 27.79
C VAL A 74 7.44 3.89 27.70
N SER A 75 6.87 4.40 28.79
CA SER A 75 6.52 5.81 28.87
C SER A 75 7.77 6.69 28.90
N TYR A 76 7.65 7.95 28.49
CA TYR A 76 8.77 8.88 28.53
C TYR A 76 9.34 9.04 29.97
N ASN A 77 8.47 9.07 30.97
CA ASN A 77 8.89 9.21 32.37
C ASN A 77 9.78 8.06 32.85
N GLU A 78 9.61 6.86 32.29
CA GLU A 78 10.41 5.67 32.62
C GLU A 78 11.73 5.62 31.85
N ILE A 79 11.83 6.37 30.76
CA ILE A 79 12.97 6.30 29.83
C ILE A 79 13.87 7.52 29.90
N PHE A 80 13.48 8.55 30.63
CA PHE A 80 14.22 9.83 30.73
C PHE A 80 15.70 9.63 30.95
N GLY A 81 16.52 10.24 30.14
CA GLY A 81 17.99 10.17 30.22
C GLY A 81 18.62 8.86 29.72
N ARG A 82 17.81 7.89 29.25
CA ARG A 82 18.29 6.63 28.66
C ARG A 82 18.24 6.70 27.14
N ASN A 83 19.08 5.91 26.46
CA ASN A 83 18.99 5.74 25.02
C ASN A 83 17.66 5.09 24.64
N HIS A 84 16.94 5.67 23.66
CA HIS A 84 15.67 5.15 23.19
C HIS A 84 15.38 5.56 21.75
N LEU A 85 14.41 4.90 21.10
CA LEU A 85 13.84 5.32 19.85
C LEU A 85 12.49 6.00 20.11
N TYR A 86 12.33 7.20 19.61
CA TYR A 86 11.05 7.91 19.66
C TYR A 86 10.23 7.60 18.42
N ILE A 87 9.09 6.93 18.60
CA ILE A 87 8.25 6.46 17.49
C ILE A 87 7.14 7.46 17.25
N ILE A 88 7.07 7.98 16.03
CA ILE A 88 5.94 8.78 15.53
C ILE A 88 5.20 7.95 14.51
N ASN A 89 3.98 7.52 14.85
CA ASN A 89 3.13 6.79 13.94
C ASN A 89 2.17 7.75 13.23
N VAL A 90 2.39 7.98 11.96
CA VAL A 90 1.53 8.84 11.12
C VAL A 90 0.37 8.00 10.59
N TYR A 91 -0.75 8.16 11.25
CA TYR A 91 -1.89 7.28 11.18
C TYR A 91 -2.70 7.34 9.89
N SER A 92 -2.84 8.51 9.29
CA SER A 92 -3.62 8.72 8.08
C SER A 92 -3.08 9.92 7.32
N TYR A 93 -2.90 9.73 6.01
CA TYR A 93 -2.46 10.80 5.12
C TYR A 93 -3.39 12.01 5.16
N SER A 94 -4.70 11.81 5.11
CA SER A 94 -5.69 12.90 5.14
C SER A 94 -5.70 13.69 6.46
N PHE A 95 -5.20 13.08 7.53
CA PHE A 95 -5.13 13.71 8.84
C PHE A 95 -3.87 14.56 9.00
N PHE A 96 -2.77 14.16 8.37
CA PHE A 96 -1.48 14.83 8.46
C PHE A 96 -1.14 15.71 7.25
N SER A 97 -1.67 15.42 6.05
CA SER A 97 -1.37 16.20 4.85
C SER A 97 -1.75 17.69 4.97
N ASP A 98 -2.81 17.96 5.71
CA ASP A 98 -3.27 19.33 5.93
C ASP A 98 -2.74 19.93 7.24
N ASN A 99 -2.05 19.15 8.09
CA ASN A 99 -1.70 19.54 9.46
C ASN A 99 -0.37 18.95 9.96
N LEU A 100 0.54 18.52 9.08
CA LEU A 100 1.84 17.95 9.49
C LEU A 100 2.66 18.91 10.36
N ASP A 101 2.70 20.17 9.98
CA ASP A 101 3.34 21.26 10.72
C ASP A 101 2.72 21.42 12.12
N ILE A 102 1.43 21.19 12.27
CA ILE A 102 0.75 21.23 13.56
C ILE A 102 1.12 20.01 14.41
N GLY A 103 1.16 18.80 13.81
CA GLY A 103 1.53 17.58 14.49
C GLY A 103 2.94 17.63 15.07
N PHE A 104 3.88 18.20 14.35
CA PHE A 104 5.26 18.35 14.81
C PHE A 104 5.40 19.34 15.96
N ASN A 105 4.57 20.36 16.02
CA ASN A 105 4.55 21.31 17.14
C ASN A 105 4.04 20.69 18.46
N CYS A 106 3.43 19.49 18.41
CA CYS A 106 2.99 18.75 19.59
C CYS A 106 4.10 17.87 20.19
N VAL A 107 5.24 17.69 19.54
CA VAL A 107 6.36 16.93 20.09
C VAL A 107 6.97 17.70 21.27
N SER A 108 7.00 17.03 22.42
CA SER A 108 7.46 17.71 23.65
C SER A 108 8.95 18.08 23.58
N GLU A 109 9.30 19.20 24.19
CA GLU A 109 10.68 19.72 24.22
C GLU A 109 11.65 18.73 24.88
N ASN A 110 11.17 17.90 25.78
CA ASN A 110 11.98 16.86 26.41
C ASN A 110 12.48 15.82 25.40
N TYR A 111 11.62 15.35 24.50
CA TYR A 111 12.05 14.43 23.42
C TYR A 111 13.02 15.13 22.46
N LEU A 112 12.75 16.38 22.12
CA LEU A 112 13.63 17.15 21.23
C LEU A 112 15.02 17.35 21.85
N ASN A 113 15.10 17.56 23.15
CA ASN A 113 16.37 17.68 23.87
C ASN A 113 17.13 16.34 23.88
N ASP A 114 16.48 15.21 24.15
CA ASP A 114 17.14 13.90 24.11
C ASP A 114 17.68 13.59 22.69
N ILE A 115 16.98 14.04 21.63
CA ILE A 115 17.45 13.88 20.26
C ILE A 115 18.65 14.77 19.96
N ARG A 116 18.62 16.05 20.40
CA ARG A 116 19.73 17.01 20.26
C ARG A 116 20.99 16.53 21.00
N GLU A 117 20.81 15.89 22.13
CA GLU A 117 21.89 15.30 22.94
C GLU A 117 22.38 13.94 22.40
N GLY A 118 21.73 13.40 21.38
CA GLY A 118 22.09 12.11 20.78
C GLY A 118 21.66 10.89 21.60
N LYS A 119 20.79 11.05 22.58
CA LYS A 119 20.21 9.96 23.40
C LYS A 119 19.03 9.29 22.70
N SER A 120 18.43 9.96 21.73
CA SER A 120 17.29 9.44 21.00
C SER A 120 17.40 9.70 19.50
N LYS A 121 16.68 8.88 18.73
CA LYS A 121 16.40 9.08 17.31
C LYS A 121 14.92 8.90 17.05
N ILE A 122 14.40 9.61 16.05
CA ILE A 122 13.00 9.53 15.64
C ILE A 122 12.85 8.46 14.57
N VAL A 123 11.84 7.59 14.72
CA VAL A 123 11.38 6.70 13.67
C VAL A 123 9.93 7.09 13.32
N MET A 124 9.75 7.71 12.17
CA MET A 124 8.44 8.10 11.66
C MET A 124 7.89 7.01 10.77
N LEU A 125 6.73 6.47 11.12
CA LEU A 125 6.07 5.38 10.41
C LEU A 125 4.95 5.91 9.52
N PHE A 126 5.22 6.09 8.23
CA PHE A 126 4.24 6.43 7.20
C PHE A 126 3.84 5.17 6.42
N LEU A 127 3.15 4.26 7.09
CA LEU A 127 2.84 2.93 6.57
C LEU A 127 1.54 2.89 5.73
N TYR A 128 0.99 4.06 5.37
CA TYR A 128 -0.23 4.16 4.60
C TYR A 128 0.05 4.32 3.10
N GLU A 129 -0.49 3.44 2.28
CA GLU A 129 -0.59 3.47 0.81
C GLU A 129 0.57 4.11 0.03
N GLY A 130 1.79 4.15 0.55
CA GLY A 130 2.96 4.68 -0.14
C GLY A 130 2.88 6.16 -0.55
N TYR A 131 1.93 6.90 -0.03
CA TYR A 131 1.68 8.28 -0.37
C TYR A 131 2.87 9.17 -0.02
N SER A 132 3.34 9.95 -0.98
CA SER A 132 4.25 11.07 -0.78
C SER A 132 3.58 12.41 -1.12
N GLY A 133 2.25 12.48 -0.92
CA GLY A 133 1.41 13.64 -1.21
C GLY A 133 0.97 13.76 -2.66
N SER A 134 -0.32 13.98 -2.86
CA SER A 134 -0.92 14.28 -4.18
C SER A 134 -0.39 15.56 -4.85
N LYS A 135 0.57 16.24 -4.23
CA LYS A 135 1.22 17.48 -4.69
C LYS A 135 2.75 17.35 -4.73
N GLY A 136 3.28 16.12 -4.84
CA GLY A 136 4.71 15.87 -5.03
C GLY A 136 5.55 16.14 -3.79
N ASN A 137 5.92 15.11 -3.05
CA ASN A 137 6.94 15.12 -1.99
C ASN A 137 6.85 16.23 -0.92
N TYR A 138 5.69 16.89 -0.81
CA TYR A 138 5.47 18.01 0.13
C TYR A 138 5.75 17.60 1.57
N ASP A 139 5.37 16.38 1.94
CA ASP A 139 5.57 15.86 3.28
C ASP A 139 7.06 15.75 3.65
N LEU A 140 7.88 15.36 2.67
CA LEU A 140 9.32 15.24 2.88
C LEU A 140 9.98 16.59 3.17
N GLU A 141 9.54 17.64 2.51
CA GLU A 141 10.05 19.01 2.74
C GLU A 141 9.55 19.59 4.06
N ILE A 142 8.31 19.26 4.47
CA ILE A 142 7.79 19.64 5.79
C ILE A 142 8.59 18.98 6.91
N ILE A 143 8.91 17.69 6.79
CA ILE A 143 9.75 16.99 7.76
C ILE A 143 11.12 17.66 7.87
N GLU A 144 11.73 18.01 6.73
CA GLU A 144 13.03 18.70 6.73
C GLU A 144 12.93 20.09 7.35
N LYS A 145 11.90 20.85 6.98
CA LYS A 145 11.66 22.16 7.57
C LYS A 145 11.53 22.05 9.10
N TRP A 146 10.71 21.12 9.58
CA TRP A 146 10.54 20.89 11.01
C TRP A 146 11.86 20.48 11.68
N ARG A 147 12.63 19.58 11.07
CA ARG A 147 13.94 19.18 11.58
C ARG A 147 14.85 20.39 11.79
N VAL A 148 14.90 21.29 10.80
CA VAL A 148 15.69 22.53 10.85
C VAL A 148 15.16 23.49 11.92
N ASP A 149 13.86 23.76 11.93
CA ASP A 149 13.22 24.68 12.87
C ASP A 149 13.37 24.20 14.33
N ALA A 150 13.28 22.90 14.55
CA ALA A 150 13.50 22.28 15.87
C ALA A 150 14.99 22.09 16.22
N ASN A 151 15.91 22.50 15.35
CA ASN A 151 17.35 22.33 15.53
C ASN A 151 17.79 20.89 15.82
N LEU A 152 17.21 19.93 15.09
CA LEU A 152 17.53 18.51 15.23
C LEU A 152 18.75 18.15 14.38
N PRO A 153 19.65 17.27 14.86
CA PRO A 153 20.83 16.85 14.11
C PRO A 153 20.48 16.16 12.78
N VAL A 154 21.37 16.27 11.81
CA VAL A 154 21.29 15.49 10.56
C VAL A 154 21.29 14.00 10.91
N ASN A 155 20.48 13.21 10.21
CA ASN A 155 20.30 11.76 10.45
C ASN A 155 19.74 11.40 11.83
N SER A 156 19.01 12.31 12.47
CA SER A 156 18.27 12.02 13.70
C SER A 156 16.86 11.46 13.44
N ILE A 157 16.38 11.54 12.20
CA ILE A 157 15.04 11.11 11.78
C ILE A 157 15.17 9.99 10.74
N TYR A 158 14.36 8.95 10.89
CA TYR A 158 14.17 7.85 9.95
C TYR A 158 12.73 7.86 9.46
N TYR A 159 12.54 8.19 8.20
CA TYR A 159 11.26 8.21 7.52
C TYR A 159 10.97 6.85 6.90
N VAL A 160 10.12 6.07 7.52
CA VAL A 160 9.72 4.73 7.07
C VAL A 160 8.43 4.84 6.27
N SER A 161 8.46 4.43 5.01
CA SER A 161 7.33 4.63 4.11
C SER A 161 7.07 3.43 3.19
N GLY A 162 5.78 3.22 2.85
CA GLY A 162 5.39 2.32 1.77
C GLY A 162 5.78 2.82 0.37
N ASN A 163 6.19 4.08 0.22
CA ASN A 163 6.78 4.56 -1.03
C ASN A 163 8.19 4.00 -1.20
N LEU A 164 8.37 3.08 -2.14
CA LEU A 164 9.62 2.39 -2.40
C LEU A 164 10.73 3.32 -2.93
N LEU A 165 10.39 4.51 -3.41
CA LEU A 165 11.33 5.54 -3.84
C LEU A 165 11.76 6.48 -2.70
N CYS A 166 11.20 6.37 -1.50
CA CYS A 166 11.41 7.36 -0.44
C CYS A 166 12.90 7.58 -0.09
N LYS A 167 13.71 6.54 -0.12
CA LYS A 167 15.15 6.65 0.11
C LYS A 167 15.83 7.47 -0.99
N GLN A 168 15.59 7.11 -2.24
CA GLN A 168 16.14 7.80 -3.40
C GLN A 168 15.75 9.29 -3.39
N ILE A 169 14.48 9.59 -3.15
CA ILE A 169 13.97 10.97 -3.13
C ILE A 169 14.63 11.79 -2.01
N VAL A 170 14.78 11.24 -0.83
CA VAL A 170 15.45 11.89 0.30
C VAL A 170 16.90 12.21 -0.05
N GLU A 171 17.62 11.27 -0.68
CA GLU A 171 19.00 11.44 -1.14
C GLU A 171 19.11 12.49 -2.26
N GLU A 172 18.27 12.42 -3.29
CA GLU A 172 18.26 13.37 -4.42
C GLU A 172 17.95 14.81 -4.00
N LYS A 173 17.04 14.97 -3.05
CA LYS A 173 16.70 16.28 -2.48
C LYS A 173 17.68 16.74 -1.40
N ASN A 174 18.68 15.94 -1.06
CA ASN A 174 19.68 16.21 -0.01
C ASN A 174 19.04 16.62 1.32
N LEU A 175 18.00 15.89 1.75
CA LEU A 175 17.32 16.14 3.00
C LEU A 175 18.13 15.60 4.19
N GLY A 176 18.07 16.28 5.34
CA GLY A 176 18.88 15.98 6.51
C GLY A 176 18.41 14.76 7.35
N TYR A 177 17.65 13.84 6.75
CA TYR A 177 17.15 12.63 7.39
C TYR A 177 17.28 11.41 6.48
N GLN A 178 16.83 10.24 6.91
CA GLN A 178 16.99 8.99 6.16
C GLN A 178 15.65 8.41 5.72
N GLY A 179 15.50 8.13 4.42
CA GLY A 179 14.38 7.38 3.88
C GLY A 179 14.59 5.86 4.07
N ARG A 180 13.56 5.17 4.52
CA ARG A 180 13.53 3.70 4.68
C ARG A 180 12.28 3.15 4.01
N PRO A 181 12.39 2.62 2.78
CA PRO A 181 11.25 2.01 2.11
C PRO A 181 10.87 0.70 2.78
N ILE A 182 9.56 0.48 2.93
CA ILE A 182 8.98 -0.79 3.33
C ILE A 182 8.07 -1.28 2.22
N GLN A 183 8.30 -2.51 1.79
CA GLN A 183 7.41 -3.16 0.87
C GLN A 183 6.25 -3.80 1.61
N TYR A 184 5.04 -3.43 1.18
CA TYR A 184 3.83 -4.10 1.60
C TYR A 184 3.69 -5.45 0.89
N PHE A 185 4.01 -6.54 1.57
CA PHE A 185 3.44 -7.83 1.26
C PHE A 185 2.18 -8.00 2.10
N GLU A 186 1.04 -8.16 1.46
CA GLU A 186 -0.14 -8.66 2.13
C GLU A 186 -0.26 -10.18 1.91
N PRO A 187 0.23 -10.95 2.83
CA PRO A 187 0.17 -12.40 2.77
C PRO A 187 -1.10 -12.95 3.41
N TRP A 188 -2.20 -12.19 3.34
CA TRP A 188 -3.46 -12.50 3.98
C TRP A 188 -4.18 -13.69 3.40
N ASN A 189 -3.83 -14.07 2.18
CA ASN A 189 -4.41 -15.23 1.53
C ASN A 189 -3.47 -16.40 1.65
N LYS A 190 -3.81 -17.32 2.53
CA LYS A 190 -3.37 -18.69 2.43
C LYS A 190 -4.02 -19.34 1.20
N TYR A 191 -3.72 -18.84 0.01
CA TYR A 191 -4.03 -19.56 -1.21
C TYR A 191 -3.03 -20.70 -1.31
N ASN A 192 -3.43 -21.86 -0.80
CA ASN A 192 -2.57 -23.05 -0.68
C ASN A 192 -2.59 -23.93 -1.95
N GLU A 193 -3.29 -23.52 -3.01
CA GLU A 193 -3.29 -24.28 -4.24
C GLU A 193 -2.02 -23.98 -5.05
N ASN A 194 -1.24 -25.01 -5.34
CA ASN A 194 -0.06 -24.93 -6.21
C ASN A 194 -0.45 -25.15 -7.69
N THR A 195 -1.67 -24.85 -8.06
CA THR A 195 -2.20 -25.09 -9.40
C THR A 195 -2.42 -23.77 -10.11
N ILE A 196 -1.89 -23.67 -11.32
CA ILE A 196 -2.22 -22.57 -12.23
C ILE A 196 -3.69 -22.68 -12.60
N ILE A 197 -4.38 -21.54 -12.61
CA ILE A 197 -5.77 -21.48 -13.01
C ILE A 197 -5.89 -21.68 -14.52
N ASP A 198 -6.68 -22.66 -14.94
CA ASP A 198 -7.01 -22.90 -16.33
C ASP A 198 -7.91 -21.78 -16.89
N PHE A 199 -7.72 -21.45 -18.15
CA PHE A 199 -8.59 -20.52 -18.84
C PHE A 199 -9.82 -21.26 -19.40
N LYS A 200 -10.98 -21.04 -18.79
CA LYS A 200 -12.28 -21.67 -19.10
C LYS A 200 -13.33 -20.59 -19.44
N PRO A 201 -13.22 -19.93 -20.59
CA PRO A 201 -14.18 -18.88 -20.97
C PRO A 201 -15.59 -19.44 -21.10
N VAL A 202 -16.57 -18.74 -20.54
CA VAL A 202 -17.98 -19.17 -20.51
C VAL A 202 -18.82 -18.34 -21.48
N ASN A 203 -18.43 -17.09 -21.70
CA ASN A 203 -19.15 -16.12 -22.55
C ASN A 203 -18.18 -15.08 -23.12
N GLU A 204 -18.69 -14.02 -23.72
CA GLU A 204 -17.90 -12.96 -24.34
C GLU A 204 -17.11 -12.11 -23.32
N LYS A 205 -17.50 -12.09 -22.04
CA LYS A 205 -16.79 -11.40 -20.96
C LYS A 205 -15.61 -12.22 -20.47
N ASN A 206 -14.68 -12.52 -21.36
CA ASN A 206 -13.60 -13.46 -21.12
C ASN A 206 -12.20 -12.89 -21.32
N LEU A 207 -12.09 -11.61 -21.71
CA LEU A 207 -10.80 -11.04 -22.05
C LEU A 207 -10.02 -10.63 -20.80
N TYR A 208 -10.61 -9.84 -19.92
CA TYR A 208 -9.91 -9.34 -18.74
C TYR A 208 -10.79 -9.34 -17.47
N LEU A 209 -10.10 -9.37 -16.33
CA LEU A 209 -10.67 -9.21 -15.01
C LEU A 209 -10.11 -7.95 -14.37
N THR A 210 -10.96 -7.02 -13.92
CA THR A 210 -10.50 -5.85 -13.16
C THR A 210 -11.36 -5.59 -11.94
N TYR A 211 -10.72 -5.64 -10.77
CA TYR A 211 -11.33 -5.36 -9.49
C TYR A 211 -11.07 -3.91 -9.07
N ASN A 212 -12.11 -3.07 -9.15
CA ASN A 212 -12.06 -1.67 -8.74
C ASN A 212 -13.08 -1.39 -7.63
N ARG A 213 -12.63 -1.30 -6.38
CA ARG A 213 -13.55 -0.94 -5.30
C ARG A 213 -13.90 0.54 -5.32
N ASN A 214 -12.91 1.38 -5.06
CA ASN A 214 -13.11 2.83 -5.04
C ASN A 214 -12.95 3.40 -6.45
N PRO A 215 -13.88 4.26 -6.91
CA PRO A 215 -13.84 4.86 -8.24
C PRO A 215 -12.84 6.03 -8.26
N ARG A 216 -11.57 5.77 -7.96
CA ARG A 216 -10.49 6.75 -8.06
C ARG A 216 -10.34 7.21 -9.50
N HIS A 217 -9.89 8.44 -9.71
CA HIS A 217 -9.79 9.08 -11.02
C HIS A 217 -9.18 8.17 -12.11
N HIS A 218 -8.03 7.58 -11.85
CA HIS A 218 -7.34 6.69 -12.81
C HIS A 218 -8.13 5.41 -13.14
N ARG A 219 -8.90 4.87 -12.19
CA ARG A 219 -9.76 3.70 -12.43
C ARG A 219 -10.96 4.04 -13.31
N VAL A 220 -11.57 5.20 -13.04
CA VAL A 220 -12.63 5.73 -13.89
C VAL A 220 -12.09 6.01 -15.29
N GLN A 221 -10.89 6.62 -15.40
CA GLN A 221 -10.24 6.86 -16.70
C GLN A 221 -10.02 5.57 -17.49
N LEU A 222 -9.54 4.51 -16.84
CA LEU A 222 -9.40 3.20 -17.50
C LEU A 222 -10.73 2.70 -18.05
N ILE A 223 -11.80 2.73 -17.25
CA ILE A 223 -13.13 2.24 -17.67
C ILE A 223 -13.69 3.09 -18.81
N LEU A 224 -13.50 4.41 -18.76
CA LEU A 224 -13.87 5.30 -19.87
C LEU A 224 -13.12 4.96 -21.17
N ASN A 225 -11.83 4.61 -21.07
CA ASN A 225 -11.07 4.15 -22.22
C ASN A 225 -11.59 2.80 -22.76
N LEU A 226 -11.96 1.87 -21.88
CA LEU A 226 -12.55 0.59 -22.30
C LEU A 226 -13.89 0.80 -23.04
N LEU A 227 -14.72 1.73 -22.59
CA LEU A 227 -15.96 2.14 -23.28
C LEU A 227 -15.64 2.78 -24.64
N LYS A 228 -14.73 3.73 -24.68
CA LYS A 228 -14.30 4.43 -25.92
C LYS A 228 -13.83 3.45 -27.01
N HIS A 229 -13.19 2.37 -26.63
CA HIS A 229 -12.65 1.36 -27.54
C HIS A 229 -13.61 0.17 -27.77
N ASN A 230 -14.84 0.22 -27.26
CA ASN A 230 -15.86 -0.83 -27.38
C ASN A 230 -15.40 -2.22 -26.87
N ILE A 231 -14.58 -2.24 -25.82
CA ILE A 231 -14.11 -3.47 -25.18
C ILE A 231 -14.58 -3.61 -23.74
N PHE A 232 -15.41 -2.69 -23.26
CA PHE A 232 -15.95 -2.73 -21.89
C PHE A 232 -16.68 -4.05 -21.61
N ASP A 233 -17.53 -4.50 -22.51
CA ASP A 233 -18.31 -5.74 -22.36
C ASP A 233 -17.49 -7.03 -22.55
N ARG A 234 -16.19 -6.92 -22.89
CA ARG A 234 -15.30 -8.06 -23.05
C ARG A 234 -14.66 -8.51 -21.73
N GLY A 235 -14.87 -7.79 -20.63
CA GLY A 235 -14.26 -8.08 -19.34
C GLY A 235 -15.24 -8.20 -18.18
N LEU A 236 -14.75 -8.77 -17.09
CA LEU A 236 -15.39 -8.74 -15.79
C LEU A 236 -14.87 -7.52 -15.02
N ILE A 237 -15.77 -6.60 -14.71
CA ILE A 237 -15.45 -5.31 -14.08
C ILE A 237 -16.22 -5.15 -12.79
N SER A 238 -15.54 -4.79 -11.70
CA SER A 238 -16.20 -4.23 -10.53
C SER A 238 -15.85 -2.76 -10.36
N LEU A 239 -16.81 -1.95 -9.93
CA LEU A 239 -16.64 -0.55 -9.59
C LEU A 239 -17.78 -0.13 -8.66
N SER A 240 -17.50 0.56 -7.56
CA SER A 240 -18.54 1.14 -6.72
C SER A 240 -19.19 2.36 -7.37
N GLU A 241 -20.21 2.92 -6.74
CA GLU A 241 -20.85 4.16 -7.19
C GLU A 241 -19.83 5.29 -7.39
N LEU A 242 -20.08 6.13 -8.40
CA LEU A 242 -19.21 7.26 -8.72
C LEU A 242 -19.40 8.40 -7.72
N VAL A 243 -18.54 8.45 -6.71
CA VAL A 243 -18.50 9.51 -5.69
C VAL A 243 -17.45 10.59 -5.97
N TYR A 244 -16.58 10.36 -6.94
CA TYR A 244 -15.48 11.28 -7.30
C TYR A 244 -15.79 12.02 -8.62
N LYS A 245 -15.13 13.17 -8.82
CA LYS A 245 -15.19 13.90 -10.08
C LYS A 245 -14.64 13.05 -11.22
N THR A 246 -15.39 13.00 -12.30
CA THR A 246 -14.93 12.41 -13.57
C THR A 246 -13.91 13.33 -14.24
N PRO A 247 -13.01 12.80 -15.11
CA PRO A 247 -12.14 13.63 -15.93
C PRO A 247 -12.90 14.68 -16.72
N GLU A 248 -12.39 15.91 -16.78
CA GLU A 248 -13.07 17.03 -17.45
C GLU A 248 -13.17 16.85 -18.98
N ASP A 249 -12.23 16.10 -19.56
CA ASP A 249 -12.15 15.76 -20.99
C ASP A 249 -12.89 14.45 -21.36
N ALA A 250 -13.57 13.85 -20.39
CA ALA A 250 -14.27 12.59 -20.63
C ALA A 250 -15.49 12.77 -21.52
N ASN A 251 -15.75 11.77 -22.38
CA ASN A 251 -16.97 11.71 -23.17
C ASN A 251 -18.21 11.70 -22.27
N VAL A 252 -19.11 12.66 -22.45
CA VAL A 252 -20.30 12.85 -21.60
C VAL A 252 -21.19 11.61 -21.60
N GLU A 253 -21.40 10.98 -22.77
CA GLU A 253 -22.25 9.79 -22.89
C GLU A 253 -21.69 8.61 -22.08
N HIS A 254 -20.35 8.43 -22.09
CA HIS A 254 -19.69 7.39 -21.29
C HIS A 254 -19.76 7.70 -19.79
N VAL A 255 -19.63 8.97 -19.41
CA VAL A 255 -19.79 9.39 -18.01
C VAL A 255 -21.22 9.14 -17.52
N ASP A 256 -22.21 9.51 -18.34
CA ASP A 256 -23.62 9.30 -18.01
C ASP A 256 -23.95 7.79 -17.97
N PHE A 257 -23.37 6.99 -18.88
CA PHE A 257 -23.46 5.54 -18.79
C PHE A 257 -22.96 5.02 -17.44
N LEU A 258 -21.77 5.43 -17.00
CA LEU A 258 -21.22 5.00 -15.71
C LEU A 258 -22.09 5.45 -14.53
N LYS A 259 -22.58 6.69 -14.52
CA LYS A 259 -23.45 7.21 -13.46
C LYS A 259 -24.77 6.44 -13.35
N ASN A 260 -25.32 6.03 -14.48
CA ASN A 260 -26.62 5.37 -14.54
C ASN A 260 -26.53 3.85 -14.28
N ASN A 261 -25.36 3.23 -14.44
CA ASN A 261 -25.20 1.78 -14.36
C ASN A 261 -24.28 1.30 -13.21
N ALA A 262 -23.47 2.18 -12.61
CA ALA A 262 -22.71 1.80 -11.42
C ALA A 262 -23.66 1.66 -10.19
N PRO A 263 -23.37 0.75 -9.24
CA PRO A 263 -22.15 -0.06 -9.13
C PRO A 263 -22.13 -1.26 -10.07
N PHE A 264 -20.94 -1.60 -10.58
CA PHE A 264 -20.72 -2.85 -11.29
C PHE A 264 -20.25 -3.93 -10.33
N VAL A 265 -20.90 -5.09 -10.35
CA VAL A 265 -20.60 -6.22 -9.46
C VAL A 265 -20.30 -7.45 -10.32
N ILE A 266 -19.20 -8.15 -10.03
CA ILE A 266 -18.79 -9.32 -10.82
C ILE A 266 -19.58 -10.57 -10.43
N SER A 267 -19.79 -10.80 -9.13
CA SER A 267 -20.52 -11.94 -8.62
C SER A 267 -21.54 -11.52 -7.55
N GLU A 268 -22.72 -12.12 -7.57
CA GLU A 268 -23.72 -11.94 -6.52
C GLU A 268 -23.16 -12.43 -5.17
N GLY A 269 -23.31 -11.62 -4.14
CA GLY A 269 -22.79 -11.91 -2.79
C GLY A 269 -21.35 -11.45 -2.53
N CYS A 270 -20.64 -10.89 -3.52
CA CYS A 270 -19.48 -10.06 -3.25
C CYS A 270 -19.96 -8.70 -2.72
N ASP A 271 -20.10 -8.61 -1.40
CA ASP A 271 -20.26 -7.32 -0.76
C ASP A 271 -19.08 -6.45 -1.18
N LEU A 272 -19.36 -5.26 -1.72
CA LEU A 272 -18.34 -4.27 -2.10
C LEU A 272 -17.38 -3.95 -0.96
N PHE A 273 -17.81 -4.16 0.29
CA PHE A 273 -16.99 -4.06 1.49
C PHE A 273 -16.03 -5.24 1.69
N PHE A 274 -16.42 -6.45 1.28
CA PHE A 274 -15.65 -7.68 1.52
C PHE A 274 -14.77 -8.12 0.35
N ASN A 275 -14.86 -7.45 -0.79
CA ASN A 275 -13.95 -7.70 -1.92
C ASN A 275 -12.57 -7.07 -1.68
N MET A 276 -12.14 -7.15 -0.41
CA MET A 276 -10.83 -6.70 0.02
C MET A 276 -9.76 -7.71 -0.38
N CYS A 277 -8.55 -7.32 -0.15
CA CYS A 277 -7.29 -7.99 -0.45
C CYS A 277 -7.27 -9.51 -0.21
N CYS A 278 -8.15 -10.02 0.67
CA CYS A 278 -8.15 -11.42 1.10
C CYS A 278 -9.02 -12.35 0.25
N ASN A 279 -9.92 -11.86 -0.59
CA ASN A 279 -10.85 -12.73 -1.31
C ASN A 279 -10.39 -12.96 -2.75
N ILE A 280 -10.15 -14.23 -3.06
CA ILE A 280 -9.89 -14.72 -4.41
C ILE A 280 -11.08 -15.59 -4.80
N THR A 281 -11.84 -15.14 -5.80
CA THR A 281 -12.89 -15.93 -6.43
C THR A 281 -12.26 -16.61 -7.64
N LYS A 282 -11.88 -17.87 -7.50
CA LYS A 282 -11.16 -18.65 -8.51
C LYS A 282 -11.87 -18.62 -9.87
N GLU A 283 -13.18 -18.74 -9.86
CA GLU A 283 -14.04 -18.77 -11.04
C GLU A 283 -13.91 -17.52 -11.91
N ASP A 284 -13.66 -16.35 -11.31
CA ASP A 284 -13.50 -15.11 -12.06
C ASP A 284 -12.18 -15.09 -12.85
N TYR A 285 -11.11 -15.67 -12.28
CA TYR A 285 -9.84 -15.86 -12.97
C TYR A 285 -9.92 -16.96 -14.03
N GLU A 286 -10.66 -18.06 -13.78
CA GLU A 286 -10.86 -19.14 -14.77
C GLU A 286 -11.61 -18.64 -16.02
N LYS A 287 -12.57 -17.72 -15.84
CA LYS A 287 -13.38 -17.18 -16.95
C LYS A 287 -12.63 -16.18 -17.80
N THR A 288 -11.56 -15.57 -17.31
CA THR A 288 -10.88 -14.45 -17.97
C THR A 288 -9.46 -14.80 -18.40
N PHE A 289 -9.03 -14.19 -19.50
CA PHE A 289 -7.72 -14.45 -20.09
C PHE A 289 -6.59 -13.80 -19.29
N ILE A 290 -6.80 -12.55 -18.80
CA ILE A 290 -5.76 -11.75 -18.13
C ILE A 290 -6.35 -10.88 -17.01
N SER A 291 -5.60 -10.65 -15.95
CA SER A 291 -5.94 -9.65 -14.93
C SER A 291 -5.46 -8.26 -15.36
N MET A 292 -6.40 -7.32 -15.44
CA MET A 292 -6.09 -5.89 -15.56
C MET A 292 -6.04 -5.31 -14.15
N VAL A 293 -4.85 -5.29 -13.57
CA VAL A 293 -4.62 -4.80 -12.21
C VAL A 293 -4.56 -3.28 -12.21
N THR A 294 -5.42 -2.64 -11.43
CA THR A 294 -5.35 -1.19 -11.16
C THR A 294 -4.83 -0.97 -9.76
N GLU A 295 -3.63 -0.48 -9.66
CA GLU A 295 -3.00 -0.21 -8.37
C GLU A 295 -3.69 0.92 -7.61
N THR A 296 -3.29 1.11 -6.36
CA THR A 296 -3.84 2.18 -5.51
C THR A 296 -3.43 3.56 -6.02
N LEU A 297 -2.20 3.69 -6.51
CA LEU A 297 -1.60 4.94 -6.98
C LEU A 297 -1.02 4.76 -8.38
N VAL A 298 -1.04 5.84 -9.15
CA VAL A 298 -0.46 5.93 -10.50
C VAL A 298 0.41 7.19 -10.67
N ASP A 299 0.52 8.01 -9.62
CA ASP A 299 1.14 9.33 -9.65
C ASP A 299 2.66 9.24 -9.77
N GLU A 300 3.27 10.31 -10.28
CA GLU A 300 4.73 10.47 -10.32
C GLU A 300 5.35 10.60 -8.91
N GLY A 301 6.63 10.26 -8.79
CA GLY A 301 7.38 10.37 -7.53
C GLY A 301 6.97 9.37 -6.46
N THR A 302 6.15 8.39 -6.82
CA THR A 302 5.71 7.32 -5.95
C THR A 302 5.89 5.99 -6.64
N LEU A 303 6.35 4.98 -5.91
CA LEU A 303 6.27 3.59 -6.29
C LEU A 303 5.69 2.80 -5.13
N PHE A 304 4.48 2.33 -5.30
CA PHE A 304 3.75 1.58 -4.27
C PHE A 304 3.13 0.32 -4.86
N ILE A 305 3.48 -0.82 -4.31
CA ILE A 305 2.97 -2.13 -4.71
C ILE A 305 1.98 -2.58 -3.65
N SER A 306 0.73 -2.68 -4.03
CA SER A 306 -0.35 -3.09 -3.12
C SER A 306 -0.67 -4.58 -3.23
N GLU A 307 -1.65 -5.00 -2.44
CA GLU A 307 -2.20 -6.36 -2.45
C GLU A 307 -2.74 -6.82 -3.82
N LYS A 308 -3.05 -5.88 -4.70
CA LYS A 308 -3.80 -6.17 -5.94
C LYS A 308 -3.01 -7.01 -6.93
N ILE A 309 -1.72 -6.71 -7.08
CA ILE A 309 -0.84 -7.46 -7.99
C ILE A 309 -0.53 -8.87 -7.48
N TRP A 310 -0.55 -9.07 -6.16
CA TRP A 310 -0.25 -10.38 -5.59
C TRP A 310 -1.36 -11.39 -5.86
N LYS A 311 -2.61 -10.96 -6.03
CA LYS A 311 -3.73 -11.85 -6.34
C LYS A 311 -3.50 -12.67 -7.61
N PRO A 312 -3.31 -12.07 -8.79
CA PRO A 312 -3.05 -12.85 -10.01
C PRO A 312 -1.77 -13.67 -9.90
N ILE A 313 -0.73 -13.18 -9.23
CA ILE A 313 0.50 -13.95 -9.01
C ILE A 313 0.23 -15.21 -8.20
N MET A 314 -0.52 -15.09 -7.08
CA MET A 314 -0.85 -16.23 -6.21
C MET A 314 -1.67 -17.30 -6.92
N VAL A 315 -2.58 -16.93 -7.79
CA VAL A 315 -3.44 -17.88 -8.51
C VAL A 315 -2.86 -18.35 -9.86
N GLY A 316 -1.67 -17.88 -10.21
CA GLY A 316 -1.05 -18.22 -11.50
C GLY A 316 -1.81 -17.65 -12.69
N HIS A 317 -2.23 -16.39 -12.63
CA HIS A 317 -2.95 -15.72 -13.70
C HIS A 317 -2.08 -14.63 -14.35
N PRO A 318 -2.05 -14.48 -15.69
CA PRO A 318 -1.34 -13.38 -16.34
C PRO A 318 -1.92 -12.04 -15.93
N PHE A 319 -1.10 -11.00 -16.01
CA PHE A 319 -1.53 -9.65 -15.63
C PHE A 319 -0.94 -8.55 -16.51
N ILE A 320 -1.69 -7.47 -16.62
CA ILE A 320 -1.26 -6.13 -17.02
C ILE A 320 -1.46 -5.23 -15.81
N VAL A 321 -0.56 -4.29 -15.55
CA VAL A 321 -0.63 -3.43 -14.35
C VAL A 321 -0.73 -1.97 -14.74
N TYR A 322 -1.82 -1.33 -14.34
CA TYR A 322 -1.94 0.12 -14.32
C TYR A 322 -1.59 0.61 -12.92
N GLY A 323 -0.31 0.89 -12.72
CA GLY A 323 0.29 1.33 -11.48
C GLY A 323 1.20 2.55 -11.66
N ASN A 324 2.08 2.79 -10.71
CA ASN A 324 3.10 3.82 -10.81
C ASN A 324 4.12 3.50 -11.92
N LEU A 325 4.82 4.53 -12.38
CA LEU A 325 5.96 4.40 -13.30
C LEU A 325 6.97 3.40 -12.74
N GLY A 326 7.39 2.43 -13.56
CA GLY A 326 8.38 1.42 -13.18
C GLY A 326 7.86 0.28 -12.28
N THR A 327 6.55 0.09 -12.18
CA THR A 327 5.95 -1.03 -11.42
C THR A 327 6.45 -2.39 -11.89
N LEU A 328 6.46 -2.65 -13.21
CA LEU A 328 6.97 -3.91 -13.76
C LEU A 328 8.48 -4.03 -13.62
N LYS A 329 9.21 -2.92 -13.80
CA LYS A 329 10.66 -2.88 -13.55
C LYS A 329 10.99 -3.27 -12.13
N PHE A 330 10.21 -2.79 -11.16
CA PHE A 330 10.37 -3.17 -9.76
C PHE A 330 10.07 -4.66 -9.53
N LEU A 331 8.97 -5.18 -10.08
CA LEU A 331 8.66 -6.62 -9.98
C LEU A 331 9.80 -7.47 -10.58
N LYS A 332 10.34 -7.08 -11.75
CA LYS A 332 11.51 -7.75 -12.35
C LYS A 332 12.74 -7.71 -11.42
N SER A 333 12.98 -6.57 -10.74
CA SER A 333 14.08 -6.46 -9.78
C SER A 333 13.93 -7.35 -8.55
N MET A 334 12.69 -7.71 -8.20
CA MET A 334 12.38 -8.69 -7.15
C MET A 334 12.46 -10.14 -7.63
N GLY A 335 12.78 -10.39 -8.90
CA GLY A 335 12.89 -11.71 -9.50
C GLY A 335 11.61 -12.25 -10.12
N TYR A 336 10.53 -11.49 -10.19
CA TYR A 336 9.32 -11.87 -10.93
C TYR A 336 9.55 -11.76 -12.44
N ARG A 337 8.86 -12.60 -13.19
CA ARG A 337 8.78 -12.54 -14.65
C ARG A 337 7.51 -11.79 -15.05
N THR A 338 7.56 -11.10 -16.19
CA THR A 338 6.42 -10.39 -16.77
C THR A 338 6.02 -10.99 -18.11
N PHE A 339 5.09 -10.37 -18.81
CA PHE A 339 4.48 -10.94 -20.01
C PHE A 339 4.94 -10.22 -21.29
N ASP A 340 6.15 -9.64 -21.30
CA ASP A 340 6.74 -8.83 -22.39
C ASP A 340 6.85 -9.54 -23.75
N LYS A 341 6.85 -10.87 -23.77
CA LYS A 341 6.77 -11.66 -25.01
C LYS A 341 5.45 -11.51 -25.76
N TRP A 342 4.35 -11.25 -25.04
CA TRP A 342 2.99 -11.22 -25.61
C TRP A 342 2.31 -9.87 -25.51
N ILE A 343 2.80 -9.00 -24.65
CA ILE A 343 2.24 -7.68 -24.31
C ILE A 343 3.36 -6.67 -24.40
N ASN A 344 3.13 -5.58 -25.12
CA ASN A 344 4.09 -4.49 -25.12
C ASN A 344 4.06 -3.78 -23.78
N GLU A 345 5.12 -3.92 -22.99
CA GLU A 345 5.25 -3.37 -21.64
C GLU A 345 5.89 -1.98 -21.58
N GLU A 346 6.08 -1.30 -22.73
CA GLU A 346 6.64 0.06 -22.78
C GLU A 346 5.80 1.08 -22.01
N TYR A 347 4.55 0.77 -21.72
CA TYR A 347 3.73 1.59 -20.83
C TYR A 347 4.33 1.77 -19.44
N ASP A 348 5.15 0.82 -18.95
CA ASP A 348 5.81 0.91 -17.65
C ASP A 348 6.89 2.01 -17.59
N ASN A 349 7.37 2.47 -18.77
CA ASN A 349 8.32 3.56 -18.94
C ASN A 349 7.66 4.92 -19.21
N GLU A 350 6.33 4.98 -19.40
CA GLU A 350 5.61 6.23 -19.69
C GLU A 350 5.29 6.99 -18.40
N PRO A 351 5.87 8.19 -18.18
CA PRO A 351 5.66 8.95 -16.95
C PRO A 351 4.23 9.51 -16.83
N ASP A 352 3.60 9.92 -17.94
CA ASP A 352 2.23 10.42 -17.93
C ASP A 352 1.24 9.27 -17.70
N SER A 353 0.51 9.32 -16.58
CA SER A 353 -0.43 8.26 -16.21
C SER A 353 -1.58 8.10 -17.20
N GLY A 354 -2.05 9.18 -17.83
CA GLY A 354 -3.09 9.13 -18.84
C GLY A 354 -2.63 8.44 -20.13
N LYS A 355 -1.41 8.77 -20.61
CA LYS A 355 -0.80 8.06 -21.75
C LYS A 355 -0.53 6.60 -21.42
N ARG A 356 -0.04 6.30 -20.22
CA ARG A 356 0.15 4.93 -19.72
C ARG A 356 -1.17 4.16 -19.77
N CYS A 357 -2.27 4.76 -19.32
CA CYS A 357 -3.61 4.18 -19.41
C CYS A 357 -4.01 3.87 -20.84
N ASN A 358 -3.76 4.79 -21.79
CA ASN A 358 -4.05 4.59 -23.21
C ASN A 358 -3.24 3.42 -23.80
N MET A 359 -1.93 3.37 -23.57
CA MET A 359 -1.07 2.28 -24.02
C MET A 359 -1.53 0.92 -23.49
N ILE A 360 -1.90 0.83 -22.23
CA ILE A 360 -2.46 -0.37 -21.62
C ILE A 360 -3.78 -0.77 -22.32
N THR A 361 -4.65 0.20 -22.57
CA THR A 361 -5.93 -0.06 -23.25
C THR A 361 -5.69 -0.57 -24.66
N GLU A 362 -4.72 -0.03 -25.39
CA GLU A 362 -4.34 -0.49 -26.73
C GLU A 362 -3.89 -1.96 -26.74
N GLU A 363 -3.17 -2.41 -25.73
CA GLU A 363 -2.82 -3.83 -25.58
C GLU A 363 -4.05 -4.71 -25.38
N LEU A 364 -5.01 -4.27 -24.54
CA LEU A 364 -6.28 -4.98 -24.40
C LEU A 364 -7.10 -4.99 -25.70
N VAL A 365 -7.08 -3.91 -26.49
CA VAL A 365 -7.69 -3.85 -27.82
C VAL A 365 -7.07 -4.88 -28.78
N LYS A 366 -5.73 -4.97 -28.82
CA LYS A 366 -5.04 -5.99 -29.63
C LYS A 366 -5.44 -7.41 -29.23
N LEU A 367 -5.51 -7.68 -27.93
CA LEU A 367 -5.95 -8.98 -27.41
C LEU A 367 -7.42 -9.26 -27.75
N SER A 368 -8.29 -8.23 -27.78
CA SER A 368 -9.71 -8.37 -28.07
C SER A 368 -10.01 -8.80 -29.51
N THR A 369 -9.07 -8.64 -30.44
CA THR A 369 -9.20 -9.09 -31.82
C THR A 369 -8.95 -10.59 -32.00
N LYS A 370 -8.45 -11.26 -30.95
CA LYS A 370 -8.14 -12.68 -30.97
C LYS A 370 -9.38 -13.55 -30.76
N THR A 371 -9.40 -14.68 -31.41
CA THR A 371 -10.39 -15.72 -31.12
C THR A 371 -10.13 -16.37 -29.77
N VAL A 372 -11.13 -17.06 -29.23
CA VAL A 372 -11.00 -17.79 -27.96
C VAL A 372 -9.90 -18.85 -28.07
N GLU A 373 -9.78 -19.53 -29.21
CA GLU A 373 -8.75 -20.56 -29.46
C GLU A 373 -7.34 -19.95 -29.48
N GLU A 374 -7.17 -18.81 -30.11
CA GLU A 374 -5.87 -18.08 -30.08
C GLU A 374 -5.54 -17.63 -28.65
N LEU A 375 -6.52 -17.12 -27.89
CA LEU A 375 -6.31 -16.74 -26.49
C LEU A 375 -5.94 -17.95 -25.63
N LYS A 376 -6.55 -19.14 -25.84
CA LYS A 376 -6.17 -20.39 -25.15
C LYS A 376 -4.73 -20.78 -25.45
N LEU A 377 -4.32 -20.66 -26.71
CA LEU A 377 -2.94 -20.97 -27.12
C LEU A 377 -1.95 -20.04 -26.42
N ILE A 378 -2.17 -18.72 -26.52
CA ILE A 378 -1.34 -17.71 -25.85
C ILE A 378 -1.31 -17.94 -24.34
N ARG A 379 -2.45 -18.25 -23.73
CA ARG A 379 -2.56 -18.54 -22.29
C ARG A 379 -1.70 -19.74 -21.90
N SER A 380 -1.71 -20.78 -22.71
CA SER A 380 -0.88 -21.97 -22.45
C SER A 380 0.62 -21.69 -22.49
N GLU A 381 1.06 -20.78 -23.37
CA GLU A 381 2.46 -20.31 -23.40
C GLU A 381 2.82 -19.45 -22.17
N MET A 382 1.87 -18.62 -21.69
CA MET A 382 2.06 -17.79 -20.50
C MET A 382 2.13 -18.59 -19.20
N ASN A 383 1.64 -19.83 -19.20
CA ASN A 383 1.59 -20.68 -17.99
C ASN A 383 2.96 -20.91 -17.36
N GLU A 384 4.05 -20.97 -18.16
CA GLU A 384 5.39 -21.10 -17.61
C GLU A 384 5.77 -19.90 -16.72
N VAL A 385 5.41 -18.69 -17.16
CA VAL A 385 5.65 -17.46 -16.39
C VAL A 385 4.77 -17.44 -15.13
N CYS A 386 3.51 -17.81 -15.25
CA CYS A 386 2.57 -17.89 -14.13
C CYS A 386 3.03 -18.89 -13.06
N ASP A 387 3.44 -20.11 -13.45
CA ASP A 387 3.96 -21.15 -12.56
C ASP A 387 5.25 -20.69 -11.85
N TYR A 388 6.16 -20.08 -12.62
CA TYR A 388 7.37 -19.52 -12.04
C TYR A 388 7.06 -18.46 -10.98
N ASN A 389 6.21 -17.49 -11.29
CA ASN A 389 5.86 -16.40 -10.41
C ASN A 389 5.14 -16.88 -9.14
N GLN A 390 4.24 -17.86 -9.27
CA GLN A 390 3.53 -18.45 -8.14
C GLN A 390 4.51 -19.16 -7.17
N LYS A 391 5.43 -19.96 -7.71
CA LYS A 391 6.48 -20.63 -6.94
C LYS A 391 7.46 -19.64 -6.31
N TRP A 392 7.82 -18.59 -7.05
CA TRP A 392 8.71 -17.54 -6.57
C TRP A 392 8.08 -16.73 -5.44
N TYR A 393 6.81 -16.35 -5.60
CA TYR A 393 6.04 -15.70 -4.55
C TYR A 393 6.04 -16.52 -3.26
N LYS A 394 5.70 -17.82 -3.38
CA LYS A 394 5.67 -18.73 -2.24
C LYS A 394 7.04 -18.86 -1.56
N LYS A 395 8.09 -19.01 -2.36
CA LYS A 395 9.46 -19.07 -1.86
C LYS A 395 9.86 -17.80 -1.09
N LEU A 396 9.64 -16.63 -1.66
CA LEU A 396 9.92 -15.36 -0.99
C LEU A 396 9.11 -15.22 0.30
N TYR A 397 7.87 -15.66 0.26
CA TYR A 397 6.99 -15.63 1.42
C TYR A 397 7.49 -16.54 2.54
N ASP A 398 7.82 -17.78 2.23
CA ASP A 398 8.27 -18.77 3.21
C ASP A 398 9.67 -18.44 3.77
N GLU A 399 10.62 -18.04 2.90
CA GLU A 399 12.01 -17.79 3.28
C GLU A 399 12.20 -16.43 3.98
N LYS A 400 11.58 -15.39 3.45
CA LYS A 400 11.83 -14.02 3.92
C LYS A 400 10.96 -13.62 5.10
N TYR A 401 9.76 -14.17 5.19
CA TYR A 401 8.75 -13.70 6.12
C TYR A 401 8.29 -14.77 7.13
N GLY A 402 8.75 -16.03 7.03
CA GLY A 402 8.37 -17.10 7.96
C GLY A 402 6.88 -17.20 8.23
N GLY A 403 6.07 -16.87 7.18
CA GLY A 403 4.65 -16.60 7.32
C GLY A 403 4.40 -15.20 7.84
N ILE A 404 4.66 -14.18 7.02
CA ILE A 404 4.29 -12.77 7.19
C ILE A 404 5.02 -12.01 8.27
N ASP A 405 5.98 -11.24 7.85
CA ASP A 405 6.46 -10.21 8.75
C ASP A 405 6.85 -8.91 8.01
N ILE A 406 5.85 -8.04 7.74
CA ILE A 406 6.11 -6.59 7.66
C ILE A 406 6.89 -6.18 8.91
N ASN A 407 6.58 -6.79 10.04
CA ASN A 407 7.28 -6.60 11.30
C ASN A 407 8.76 -6.99 11.25
N GLY A 408 9.14 -8.01 10.46
CA GLY A 408 10.55 -8.35 10.29
C GLY A 408 11.34 -7.20 9.70
N ASP A 409 10.81 -6.54 8.68
CA ASP A 409 11.47 -5.38 8.08
C ASP A 409 11.46 -4.17 9.03
N LEU A 410 10.37 -3.93 9.76
CA LEU A 410 10.30 -2.90 10.79
C LEU A 410 11.24 -3.18 11.97
N THR A 411 11.25 -4.42 12.47
CA THR A 411 12.14 -4.83 13.55
C THR A 411 13.59 -4.65 13.12
N LYS A 412 13.93 -5.01 11.90
CA LYS A 412 15.26 -4.82 11.35
C LYS A 412 15.63 -3.32 11.27
N ILE A 413 14.72 -2.48 10.81
CA ILE A 413 14.94 -1.02 10.80
C ILE A 413 15.17 -0.50 12.22
N PHE A 414 14.37 -0.93 13.19
CA PHE A 414 14.56 -0.54 14.58
C PHE A 414 15.90 -1.03 15.13
N GLU A 415 16.32 -2.26 14.81
CA GLU A 415 17.64 -2.79 15.19
C GLU A 415 18.79 -1.96 14.59
N GLU A 416 18.69 -1.60 13.31
CA GLU A 416 19.68 -0.76 12.64
C GLU A 416 19.79 0.61 13.31
N VAL A 417 18.67 1.30 13.50
CA VAL A 417 18.61 2.63 14.13
C VAL A 417 19.13 2.58 15.57
N TRP A 418 18.76 1.53 16.31
CA TRP A 418 19.22 1.30 17.68
C TRP A 418 20.73 1.08 17.77
N ASN A 419 21.29 0.29 16.88
CA ASN A 419 22.72 0.05 16.83
C ASN A 419 23.52 1.31 16.47
N GLU A 420 22.99 2.11 15.53
CA GLU A 420 23.60 3.41 15.20
C GLU A 420 23.56 4.37 16.40
N LEU A 421 22.48 4.37 17.18
CA LEU A 421 22.36 5.20 18.38
C LEU A 421 23.40 4.79 19.45
N LYS A 422 23.58 3.49 19.67
CA LYS A 422 24.56 2.98 20.64
C LYS A 422 26.01 3.27 20.26
N ASN A 423 26.33 3.10 18.96
CA ASN A 423 27.71 3.27 18.48
C ASN A 423 28.19 4.71 18.53
N LYS A 424 27.30 5.70 18.63
CA LYS A 424 27.68 7.11 18.83
C LYS A 424 27.99 7.45 20.29
N ASN A 425 27.51 6.64 21.22
CA ASN A 425 27.60 6.89 22.66
C ASN A 425 28.57 5.95 23.38
N GLY A 426 29.30 5.10 22.67
CA GLY A 426 30.39 4.23 23.13
C GLY A 426 31.70 4.66 22.53
#